data_e0de8e77694e01abb1467e0282f4ab4c
#
_entry.id   e0de8e77694e01abb1467e0282f4ab4c
#
_cell.length_a   1.000
_cell.length_b   1.000
_cell.length_c   1.000
_cell.angle_alpha   90.00
_cell.angle_beta   90.00
_cell.angle_gamma   90.00
#
_symmetry.space_group_name_H-M   'P 1'
#
loop_
_entity.id
_entity.type
_entity.pdbx_description
1 polymer ?
#
loop_
_entity_poly.entity_id
_entity_poly.type
_entity_poly.pdbx_seq_one_letter_code
_entity_poly.pdbx_strand_id
1 'polypeptide(L)'
;MEKTANYKFPLHVYIASLFIGLIVLMAIVLGWFNYQQNSRVLLSATEKLYSQIASELGLGLQSVYRPIVGMVDILADSDIMAATGLDERLERLQLFSRVIVQHEQLVALAVGYGTGDYFIVRSLQADDIRERFSAPRAATLVVDSTVADDAGGRQPVRLFFNAALDEIGRVYPDDGGYDPRTRSWYQMARDREGTVTVPPYLYYFMRKVGVTVSRFSSRHDAVFAADITLEALSRSLAEMEVSPSAEMVLLNPDGEVLAYSESDSIITSKDDRRVTLARVAGLDSPVLRDAARDLELRRQSLDFESLGRDWLGSVTPVSINGEYAVYLMIVAPKDELLADAVRIRNQALLMRLLVVLVSLPVAWWLASRVARPLKALAREAGLIRRFEFE
;
A
#
# COMPACT_ATOMS: atom_id res chain seq x y z
N MET A 1 19.88 77.02 13.31
CA MET A 1 21.11 76.47 12.64
C MET A 1 21.40 75.10 13.29
N GLU A 2 20.92 74.07 12.71
CA GLU A 2 21.13 72.69 13.17
C GLU A 2 22.49 72.20 12.70
N LYS A 3 23.37 71.93 13.65
CA LYS A 3 24.65 71.25 13.36
C LYS A 3 24.42 69.80 13.04
N THR A 4 24.35 69.44 11.77
CA THR A 4 24.46 68.04 11.34
C THR A 4 25.86 67.52 11.69
N ALA A 5 25.94 66.68 12.74
CA ALA A 5 27.18 66.01 13.11
C ALA A 5 27.50 64.96 12.01
N ASN A 6 28.44 65.27 11.11
CA ASN A 6 28.98 64.35 10.11
C ASN A 6 29.83 63.27 10.84
N TYR A 7 29.23 62.16 11.28
CA TYR A 7 29.96 61.02 11.84
C TYR A 7 30.73 60.30 10.72
N LYS A 8 32.02 60.68 10.58
CA LYS A 8 32.95 59.98 9.67
C LYS A 8 33.49 58.74 10.39
N PHE A 9 32.93 57.58 10.08
CA PHE A 9 33.47 56.31 10.58
C PHE A 9 34.87 56.05 10.03
N PRO A 10 35.77 55.41 10.79
CA PRO A 10 37.10 55.06 10.31
C PRO A 10 37.05 54.08 9.12
N LEU A 11 38.00 54.21 8.16
CA LEU A 11 38.05 53.45 6.90
C LEU A 11 37.89 51.91 7.08
N HIS A 12 38.44 51.35 8.16
CA HIS A 12 38.29 49.92 8.44
C HIS A 12 36.83 49.49 8.73
N VAL A 13 35.99 50.40 9.25
CA VAL A 13 34.59 50.16 9.48
C VAL A 13 33.82 50.06 8.15
N TYR A 14 34.11 50.94 7.18
CA TYR A 14 33.50 50.87 5.85
C TYR A 14 33.90 49.59 5.10
N ILE A 15 35.18 49.21 5.15
CA ILE A 15 35.67 47.99 4.51
C ILE A 15 35.04 46.77 5.19
N ALA A 16 35.00 46.72 6.52
CA ALA A 16 34.40 45.61 7.26
C ALA A 16 32.89 45.49 6.98
N SER A 17 32.13 46.60 6.97
CA SER A 17 30.69 46.58 6.70
C SER A 17 30.38 46.09 5.28
N LEU A 18 31.22 46.42 4.28
CA LEU A 18 31.07 45.93 2.92
C LEU A 18 31.28 44.40 2.82
N PHE A 19 32.35 43.88 3.46
CA PHE A 19 32.58 42.42 3.50
C PHE A 19 31.50 41.67 4.25
N ILE A 20 31.06 42.20 5.41
CA ILE A 20 29.96 41.62 6.18
C ILE A 20 28.67 41.63 5.38
N GLY A 21 28.34 42.76 4.72
CA GLY A 21 27.18 42.85 3.86
C GLY A 21 27.18 41.82 2.72
N LEU A 22 28.35 41.63 2.08
CA LEU A 22 28.52 40.64 1.01
C LEU A 22 28.34 39.20 1.55
N ILE A 23 28.91 38.86 2.71
CA ILE A 23 28.79 37.56 3.32
C ILE A 23 27.32 37.24 3.70
N VAL A 24 26.63 38.20 4.29
CA VAL A 24 25.21 38.07 4.65
C VAL A 24 24.34 37.91 3.40
N LEU A 25 24.56 38.74 2.37
CA LEU A 25 23.85 38.63 1.10
C LEU A 25 24.05 37.24 0.47
N MET A 26 25.28 36.75 0.44
CA MET A 26 25.61 35.43 -0.11
C MET A 26 24.96 34.29 0.70
N ALA A 27 24.93 34.43 2.03
CA ALA A 27 24.26 33.45 2.91
C ALA A 27 22.74 33.42 2.67
N ILE A 28 22.10 34.56 2.42
CA ILE A 28 20.67 34.67 2.08
C ILE A 28 20.39 34.03 0.71
N VAL A 29 21.18 34.37 -0.32
CA VAL A 29 21.00 33.82 -1.68
C VAL A 29 21.19 32.31 -1.69
N LEU A 30 22.24 31.78 -1.08
CA LEU A 30 22.47 30.36 -0.93
C LEU A 30 21.37 29.68 -0.10
N GLY A 31 20.87 30.39 0.91
CA GLY A 31 19.73 29.91 1.73
C GLY A 31 18.47 29.71 0.92
N TRP A 32 18.13 30.70 0.10
CA TRP A 32 16.95 30.65 -0.74
C TRP A 32 17.06 29.60 -1.87
N PHE A 33 18.21 29.53 -2.53
CA PHE A 33 18.49 28.55 -3.57
C PHE A 33 18.37 27.11 -3.04
N ASN A 34 18.95 26.84 -1.87
CA ASN A 34 18.89 25.52 -1.22
C ASN A 34 17.45 25.16 -0.78
N TYR A 35 16.66 26.14 -0.33
CA TYR A 35 15.27 25.92 0.04
C TYR A 35 14.42 25.49 -1.17
N GLN A 36 14.59 26.16 -2.30
CA GLN A 36 13.87 25.80 -3.53
C GLN A 36 14.25 24.40 -4.06
N GLN A 37 15.54 24.05 -3.98
CA GLN A 37 16.03 22.78 -4.48
C GLN A 37 15.59 21.61 -3.60
N ASN A 38 15.65 21.75 -2.26
CA ASN A 38 15.27 20.69 -1.34
C ASN A 38 13.77 20.36 -1.38
N SER A 39 12.89 21.34 -1.56
CA SER A 39 11.44 21.08 -1.64
C SER A 39 11.05 20.25 -2.87
N ARG A 40 11.70 20.43 -4.00
CA ARG A 40 11.44 19.64 -5.22
C ARG A 40 11.97 18.22 -5.12
N VAL A 41 13.17 18.06 -4.57
CA VAL A 41 13.80 16.76 -4.37
C VAL A 41 12.96 15.89 -3.43
N LEU A 42 12.35 16.51 -2.45
CA LEU A 42 11.58 15.81 -1.43
C LEU A 42 10.24 15.27 -1.96
N LEU A 43 9.49 16.09 -2.71
CA LEU A 43 8.26 15.63 -3.35
C LEU A 43 8.54 14.48 -4.32
N SER A 44 9.59 14.58 -5.12
CA SER A 44 9.98 13.51 -6.05
C SER A 44 10.47 12.25 -5.32
N ALA A 45 11.09 12.38 -4.14
CA ALA A 45 11.50 11.23 -3.32
C ALA A 45 10.28 10.51 -2.73
N THR A 46 9.25 11.24 -2.29
CA THR A 46 8.01 10.67 -1.77
C THR A 46 7.23 9.92 -2.86
N GLU A 47 7.08 10.51 -4.05
CA GLU A 47 6.45 9.84 -5.20
C GLU A 47 7.19 8.56 -5.58
N LYS A 48 8.53 8.59 -5.55
CA LYS A 48 9.35 7.41 -5.81
C LYS A 48 9.19 6.34 -4.73
N LEU A 49 9.10 6.73 -3.46
CA LEU A 49 8.83 5.81 -2.35
C LEU A 49 7.47 5.12 -2.52
N TYR A 50 6.41 5.88 -2.79
CA TYR A 50 5.08 5.33 -3.02
C TYR A 50 5.04 4.37 -4.21
N SER A 51 5.71 4.72 -5.30
CA SER A 51 5.85 3.83 -6.47
C SER A 51 6.63 2.56 -6.15
N GLN A 52 7.66 2.64 -5.30
CA GLN A 52 8.44 1.48 -4.86
C GLN A 52 7.59 0.55 -4.00
N ILE A 53 6.83 1.07 -3.03
CA ILE A 53 5.91 0.29 -2.19
C ILE A 53 4.85 -0.40 -3.05
N ALA A 54 4.26 0.32 -4.01
CA ALA A 54 3.29 -0.27 -4.94
C ALA A 54 3.90 -1.38 -5.80
N SER A 55 5.15 -1.22 -6.25
CA SER A 55 5.88 -2.25 -7.01
C SER A 55 6.19 -3.48 -6.14
N GLU A 56 6.63 -3.28 -4.90
CA GLU A 56 6.93 -4.36 -3.96
C GLU A 56 5.68 -5.16 -3.62
N LEU A 57 4.56 -4.47 -3.38
CA LEU A 57 3.26 -5.11 -3.20
C LEU A 57 2.85 -5.92 -4.45
N GLY A 58 3.03 -5.36 -5.63
CA GLY A 58 2.75 -6.05 -6.90
C GLY A 58 3.57 -7.32 -7.08
N LEU A 59 4.87 -7.29 -6.75
CA LEU A 59 5.75 -8.46 -6.78
C LEU A 59 5.34 -9.51 -5.74
N GLY A 60 4.98 -9.09 -4.52
CA GLY A 60 4.46 -9.95 -3.47
C GLY A 60 3.21 -10.70 -3.93
N LEU A 61 2.25 -9.98 -4.49
CA LEU A 61 1.04 -10.57 -5.08
C LEU A 61 1.37 -11.59 -6.17
N GLN A 62 2.22 -11.24 -7.13
CA GLN A 62 2.59 -12.14 -8.22
C GLN A 62 3.29 -13.41 -7.71
N SER A 63 4.09 -13.33 -6.67
CA SER A 63 4.79 -14.50 -6.09
C SER A 63 3.81 -15.52 -5.50
N VAL A 64 2.67 -15.07 -4.99
CA VAL A 64 1.59 -15.93 -4.48
C VAL A 64 0.74 -16.50 -5.61
N TYR A 65 0.43 -15.68 -6.63
CA TYR A 65 -0.51 -16.06 -7.70
C TYR A 65 0.06 -17.03 -8.73
N ARG A 66 1.30 -16.83 -9.17
CA ARG A 66 1.89 -17.64 -10.25
C ARG A 66 1.92 -19.15 -9.99
N PRO A 67 2.30 -19.64 -8.79
CA PRO A 67 2.25 -21.08 -8.50
C PRO A 67 0.83 -21.64 -8.55
N ILE A 68 -0.15 -20.86 -8.09
CA ILE A 68 -1.56 -21.28 -8.05
C ILE A 68 -2.16 -21.31 -9.45
N VAL A 69 -1.83 -20.37 -10.32
CA VAL A 69 -2.23 -20.42 -11.74
C VAL A 69 -1.74 -21.71 -12.40
N GLY A 70 -0.45 -22.06 -12.24
CA GLY A 70 0.09 -23.30 -12.78
C GLY A 70 -0.56 -24.57 -12.21
N MET A 71 -0.89 -24.55 -10.92
CA MET A 71 -1.61 -25.65 -10.28
C MET A 71 -3.05 -25.79 -10.84
N VAL A 72 -3.79 -24.68 -10.98
CA VAL A 72 -5.14 -24.69 -11.56
C VAL A 72 -5.13 -25.20 -12.99
N ASP A 73 -4.13 -24.82 -13.78
CA ASP A 73 -3.93 -25.31 -15.14
C ASP A 73 -3.82 -26.84 -15.20
N ILE A 74 -3.03 -27.42 -14.29
CA ILE A 74 -2.83 -28.89 -14.25
C ILE A 74 -4.07 -29.60 -13.72
N LEU A 75 -4.70 -29.08 -12.67
CA LEU A 75 -5.83 -29.73 -12.03
C LEU A 75 -7.13 -29.64 -12.83
N ALA A 76 -7.30 -28.62 -13.67
CA ALA A 76 -8.44 -28.51 -14.58
C ALA A 76 -8.51 -29.64 -15.64
N ASP A 77 -7.39 -30.34 -15.88
CA ASP A 77 -7.34 -31.49 -16.79
C ASP A 77 -7.31 -32.83 -16.04
N SER A 78 -7.46 -32.83 -14.71
CA SER A 78 -7.43 -34.02 -13.87
C SER A 78 -8.77 -34.77 -13.80
N ASP A 79 -8.74 -36.02 -13.34
CA ASP A 79 -9.92 -36.90 -13.28
C ASP A 79 -11.04 -36.38 -12.36
N ILE A 80 -10.75 -35.49 -11.40
CA ILE A 80 -11.76 -34.88 -10.55
C ILE A 80 -12.83 -34.12 -11.34
N MET A 81 -12.47 -33.62 -12.51
CA MET A 81 -13.38 -32.89 -13.39
C MET A 81 -14.45 -33.79 -14.01
N ALA A 82 -14.20 -35.11 -14.06
CA ALA A 82 -15.12 -36.13 -14.57
C ALA A 82 -15.98 -36.79 -13.50
N ALA A 83 -15.71 -36.50 -12.21
CA ALA A 83 -16.36 -37.19 -11.08
C ALA A 83 -17.87 -36.88 -11.02
N THR A 84 -18.69 -37.91 -11.06
CA THR A 84 -20.15 -37.80 -11.10
C THR A 84 -20.81 -37.90 -9.72
N GLY A 85 -20.19 -38.62 -8.77
CA GLY A 85 -20.68 -38.86 -7.44
C GLY A 85 -19.78 -38.35 -6.31
N LEU A 86 -20.31 -38.33 -5.09
CA LEU A 86 -19.54 -37.88 -3.93
C LEU A 86 -18.33 -38.79 -3.67
N ASP A 87 -18.50 -40.11 -3.78
CA ASP A 87 -17.42 -41.07 -3.48
C ASP A 87 -16.23 -40.89 -4.43
N GLU A 88 -16.48 -40.71 -5.74
CA GLU A 88 -15.45 -40.42 -6.74
C GLU A 88 -14.73 -39.09 -6.46
N ARG A 89 -15.48 -38.08 -5.97
CA ARG A 89 -14.92 -36.78 -5.58
C ARG A 89 -14.02 -36.91 -4.34
N LEU A 90 -14.44 -37.70 -3.37
CA LEU A 90 -13.71 -37.95 -2.12
C LEU A 90 -12.42 -38.75 -2.33
N GLU A 91 -12.32 -39.62 -3.35
CA GLU A 91 -11.05 -40.27 -3.73
C GLU A 91 -9.91 -39.25 -4.00
N ARG A 92 -10.24 -38.03 -4.42
CA ARG A 92 -9.27 -36.97 -4.69
C ARG A 92 -9.01 -36.06 -3.49
N LEU A 93 -9.67 -36.26 -2.34
CA LEU A 93 -9.54 -35.41 -1.15
C LEU A 93 -8.10 -35.33 -0.66
N GLN A 94 -7.31 -36.40 -0.75
CA GLN A 94 -5.91 -36.40 -0.36
C GLN A 94 -5.08 -35.42 -1.19
N LEU A 95 -5.34 -35.31 -2.50
CA LEU A 95 -4.67 -34.35 -3.38
C LEU A 95 -5.02 -32.92 -2.98
N PHE A 96 -6.32 -32.63 -2.78
CA PHE A 96 -6.78 -31.30 -2.36
C PHE A 96 -6.20 -30.89 -1.01
N SER A 97 -6.18 -31.82 -0.04
CA SER A 97 -5.60 -31.59 1.28
C SER A 97 -4.12 -31.20 1.18
N ARG A 98 -3.33 -31.94 0.42
CA ARG A 98 -1.90 -31.65 0.24
C ARG A 98 -1.67 -30.28 -0.38
N VAL A 99 -2.44 -29.93 -1.39
CA VAL A 99 -2.33 -28.62 -2.08
C VAL A 99 -2.66 -27.47 -1.12
N ILE A 100 -3.77 -27.59 -0.36
CA ILE A 100 -4.20 -26.57 0.61
C ILE A 100 -3.15 -26.40 1.73
N VAL A 101 -2.59 -27.48 2.25
CA VAL A 101 -1.56 -27.44 3.31
C VAL A 101 -0.24 -26.83 2.78
N GLN A 102 0.07 -27.06 1.52
CA GLN A 102 1.32 -26.55 0.93
C GLN A 102 1.28 -25.04 0.63
N HIS A 103 0.08 -24.47 0.50
CA HIS A 103 -0.14 -23.06 0.16
C HIS A 103 -1.01 -22.38 1.21
N GLU A 104 -0.39 -21.75 2.21
CA GLU A 104 -1.11 -21.12 3.35
C GLU A 104 -2.12 -20.04 2.94
N GLN A 105 -1.88 -19.38 1.78
CA GLN A 105 -2.79 -18.36 1.24
C GLN A 105 -4.03 -18.97 0.56
N LEU A 106 -3.97 -20.27 0.25
CA LEU A 106 -5.05 -20.99 -0.40
C LEU A 106 -6.07 -21.43 0.64
N VAL A 107 -7.28 -20.92 0.56
CA VAL A 107 -8.32 -21.22 1.55
C VAL A 107 -9.33 -22.23 1.07
N ALA A 108 -9.51 -22.37 -0.25
CA ALA A 108 -10.38 -23.38 -0.83
C ALA A 108 -9.93 -23.81 -2.22
N LEU A 109 -10.26 -25.05 -2.55
CA LEU A 109 -10.29 -25.58 -3.91
C LEU A 109 -11.72 -26.00 -4.23
N ALA A 110 -12.17 -25.66 -5.43
CA ALA A 110 -13.54 -25.92 -5.85
C ALA A 110 -13.61 -26.52 -7.25
N VAL A 111 -14.56 -27.41 -7.44
CA VAL A 111 -15.01 -27.89 -8.75
C VAL A 111 -16.50 -27.57 -8.88
N GLY A 112 -16.85 -26.88 -9.95
CA GLY A 112 -18.25 -26.67 -10.34
C GLY A 112 -18.53 -27.44 -11.63
N TYR A 113 -19.54 -28.29 -11.60
CA TYR A 113 -19.89 -29.13 -12.73
C TYR A 113 -21.01 -28.48 -13.59
N GLY A 114 -21.05 -28.78 -14.87
CA GLY A 114 -22.09 -28.31 -15.79
C GLY A 114 -23.50 -28.74 -15.40
N THR A 115 -23.63 -29.81 -14.61
CA THR A 115 -24.89 -30.23 -13.98
C THR A 115 -25.39 -29.24 -12.92
N GLY A 116 -24.53 -28.38 -12.39
CA GLY A 116 -24.78 -27.51 -11.26
C GLY A 116 -24.38 -28.13 -9.91
N ASP A 117 -23.81 -29.32 -9.94
CA ASP A 117 -23.17 -29.91 -8.76
C ASP A 117 -21.88 -29.20 -8.43
N TYR A 118 -21.42 -29.38 -7.20
CA TYR A 118 -20.16 -28.80 -6.75
C TYR A 118 -19.42 -29.70 -5.77
N PHE A 119 -18.11 -29.48 -5.68
CA PHE A 119 -17.24 -30.08 -4.69
C PHE A 119 -16.25 -29.03 -4.23
N ILE A 120 -16.33 -28.59 -2.99
CA ILE A 120 -15.52 -27.51 -2.46
C ILE A 120 -14.83 -27.97 -1.18
N VAL A 121 -13.51 -27.97 -1.18
CA VAL A 121 -12.67 -28.34 -0.02
C VAL A 121 -12.07 -27.05 0.55
N ARG A 122 -12.21 -26.83 1.87
CA ARG A 122 -11.71 -25.64 2.55
C ARG A 122 -10.87 -26.01 3.76
N SER A 123 -9.84 -25.19 4.01
CA SER A 123 -9.05 -25.25 5.22
C SER A 123 -9.85 -24.72 6.43
N LEU A 124 -9.72 -25.40 7.57
CA LEU A 124 -10.25 -24.99 8.88
C LEU A 124 -9.13 -24.53 9.83
N GLN A 125 -7.99 -24.06 9.30
CA GLN A 125 -6.87 -23.60 10.13
C GLN A 125 -7.18 -22.30 10.88
N ALA A 126 -7.95 -21.39 10.28
CA ALA A 126 -8.35 -20.13 10.90
C ALA A 126 -9.55 -20.35 11.84
N ASP A 127 -9.47 -19.81 13.07
CA ASP A 127 -10.47 -19.98 14.11
C ASP A 127 -11.84 -19.39 13.71
N ASP A 128 -11.87 -18.22 13.08
CA ASP A 128 -13.07 -17.57 12.58
C ASP A 128 -13.79 -18.40 11.52
N ILE A 129 -13.05 -19.10 10.65
CA ILE A 129 -13.61 -20.04 9.68
C ILE A 129 -14.17 -21.26 10.38
N ARG A 130 -13.45 -21.80 11.37
CA ARG A 130 -13.89 -22.94 12.17
C ARG A 130 -15.21 -22.66 12.89
N GLU A 131 -15.31 -21.51 13.55
CA GLU A 131 -16.54 -21.08 14.23
C GLU A 131 -17.70 -20.91 13.25
N ARG A 132 -17.45 -20.31 12.12
CA ARG A 132 -18.45 -20.06 11.09
C ARG A 132 -19.07 -21.34 10.55
N PHE A 133 -18.28 -22.37 10.37
CA PHE A 133 -18.76 -23.70 9.92
C PHE A 133 -19.26 -24.56 11.08
N SER A 134 -19.22 -24.08 12.33
CA SER A 134 -19.51 -24.88 13.55
C SER A 134 -18.75 -26.20 13.54
N ALA A 135 -17.47 -26.13 13.12
CA ALA A 135 -16.69 -27.33 12.86
C ALA A 135 -16.25 -28.03 14.16
N PRO A 136 -16.26 -29.39 14.19
CA PRO A 136 -15.68 -30.16 15.29
C PRO A 136 -14.23 -29.74 15.57
N ARG A 137 -13.81 -29.77 16.84
CA ARG A 137 -12.45 -29.31 17.23
C ARG A 137 -11.33 -30.06 16.51
N ALA A 138 -11.51 -31.32 16.20
CA ALA A 138 -10.54 -32.16 15.51
C ALA A 138 -10.54 -31.97 13.97
N ALA A 139 -11.52 -31.25 13.42
CA ALA A 139 -11.62 -31.05 11.99
C ALA A 139 -10.50 -30.08 11.49
N THR A 140 -9.84 -30.47 10.41
CA THR A 140 -8.83 -29.65 9.71
C THR A 140 -9.32 -29.19 8.34
N LEU A 141 -10.26 -29.93 7.75
CA LEU A 141 -10.88 -29.62 6.48
C LEU A 141 -12.41 -29.71 6.57
N VAL A 142 -13.09 -28.91 5.78
CA VAL A 142 -14.51 -29.01 5.50
C VAL A 142 -14.71 -29.17 4.00
N VAL A 143 -15.60 -30.12 3.65
CA VAL A 143 -15.99 -30.41 2.27
C VAL A 143 -17.45 -30.10 2.11
N ASP A 144 -17.82 -29.20 1.21
CA ASP A 144 -19.19 -28.98 0.77
C ASP A 144 -19.37 -29.60 -0.63
N SER A 145 -20.43 -30.40 -0.80
CA SER A 145 -20.75 -31.03 -2.09
C SER A 145 -22.27 -31.21 -2.21
N THR A 146 -22.68 -31.67 -3.35
CA THR A 146 -24.07 -32.15 -3.60
C THR A 146 -24.11 -33.65 -3.72
N VAL A 147 -25.17 -34.24 -3.25
CA VAL A 147 -25.53 -35.67 -3.44
C VAL A 147 -26.90 -35.76 -4.09
N ALA A 148 -27.14 -36.82 -4.83
CA ALA A 148 -28.49 -37.13 -5.30
C ALA A 148 -29.40 -37.43 -4.10
N ASP A 149 -30.62 -36.89 -4.11
CA ASP A 149 -31.66 -37.26 -3.15
C ASP A 149 -32.52 -38.42 -3.66
N ASP A 150 -33.35 -38.98 -2.79
CA ASP A 150 -34.26 -40.11 -3.14
C ASP A 150 -35.31 -39.75 -4.19
N ALA A 151 -35.55 -38.47 -4.45
CA ALA A 151 -36.50 -37.94 -5.44
C ALA A 151 -35.82 -37.59 -6.78
N GLY A 152 -34.47 -37.81 -6.92
CA GLY A 152 -33.68 -37.43 -8.09
C GLY A 152 -33.30 -35.94 -8.13
N GLY A 153 -33.51 -35.22 -7.02
CA GLY A 153 -33.02 -33.86 -6.80
C GLY A 153 -31.59 -33.86 -6.32
N ARG A 154 -31.11 -32.65 -5.96
CA ARG A 154 -29.76 -32.42 -5.40
C ARG A 154 -29.88 -31.94 -3.98
N GLN A 155 -29.19 -32.61 -3.08
CA GLN A 155 -29.13 -32.24 -1.67
C GLN A 155 -27.69 -31.79 -1.31
N PRO A 156 -27.50 -30.62 -0.69
CA PRO A 156 -26.20 -30.21 -0.20
C PRO A 156 -25.78 -31.08 0.99
N VAL A 157 -24.51 -31.46 1.02
CA VAL A 157 -23.86 -32.20 2.11
C VAL A 157 -22.58 -31.49 2.51
N ARG A 158 -22.35 -31.44 3.82
CA ARG A 158 -21.12 -30.95 4.43
C ARG A 158 -20.48 -32.02 5.26
N LEU A 159 -19.19 -32.27 5.00
CA LEU A 159 -18.38 -33.28 5.64
C LEU A 159 -17.20 -32.61 6.36
N PHE A 160 -16.87 -33.10 7.53
CA PHE A 160 -15.70 -32.63 8.29
C PHE A 160 -14.68 -33.75 8.37
N PHE A 161 -13.42 -33.40 8.07
CA PHE A 161 -12.31 -34.33 8.08
C PHE A 161 -11.23 -33.90 9.07
N ASN A 162 -10.62 -34.87 9.77
CA ASN A 162 -9.46 -34.67 10.61
C ASN A 162 -8.17 -34.63 9.78
N ALA A 163 -7.00 -34.49 10.44
CA ALA A 163 -5.70 -34.44 9.75
C ALA A 163 -5.31 -35.77 9.06
N ALA A 164 -5.90 -36.91 9.50
CA ALA A 164 -5.71 -38.21 8.86
C ALA A 164 -6.67 -38.45 7.68
N LEU A 165 -7.54 -37.46 7.37
CA LEU A 165 -8.62 -37.52 6.39
C LEU A 165 -9.73 -38.53 6.75
N ASP A 166 -9.90 -38.84 8.04
CA ASP A 166 -11.08 -39.57 8.48
C ASP A 166 -12.27 -38.60 8.56
N GLU A 167 -13.44 -39.05 8.11
CA GLU A 167 -14.69 -38.32 8.27
C GLU A 167 -15.11 -38.33 9.73
N ILE A 168 -15.23 -37.17 10.37
CA ILE A 168 -15.57 -37.02 11.78
C ILE A 168 -16.91 -36.30 12.01
N GLY A 169 -17.58 -35.91 10.94
CA GLY A 169 -18.90 -35.29 11.01
C GLY A 169 -19.52 -35.07 9.64
N ARG A 170 -20.84 -35.20 9.59
CA ARG A 170 -21.64 -34.99 8.38
C ARG A 170 -22.92 -34.24 8.73
N VAL A 171 -23.21 -33.19 7.97
CA VAL A 171 -24.45 -32.41 8.10
C VAL A 171 -25.02 -32.10 6.71
N TYR A 172 -26.32 -31.84 6.66
CA TYR A 172 -27.04 -31.47 5.45
C TYR A 172 -27.53 -30.02 5.60
N PRO A 173 -26.69 -29.05 5.25
CA PRO A 173 -27.01 -27.64 5.45
C PRO A 173 -28.03 -27.16 4.42
N ASP A 174 -28.78 -26.13 4.79
CA ASP A 174 -29.41 -25.27 3.78
C ASP A 174 -28.34 -24.36 3.16
N ASP A 175 -27.97 -24.63 1.92
CA ASP A 175 -26.96 -23.84 1.17
C ASP A 175 -27.60 -22.65 0.44
N GLY A 176 -28.88 -22.38 0.66
CA GLY A 176 -29.63 -21.30 0.01
C GLY A 176 -29.77 -21.46 -1.50
N GLY A 177 -29.70 -22.74 -2.00
CA GLY A 177 -29.74 -23.05 -3.42
C GLY A 177 -28.48 -22.66 -4.17
N TYR A 178 -27.31 -22.87 -3.56
CA TYR A 178 -26.03 -22.58 -4.19
C TYR A 178 -25.87 -23.32 -5.52
N ASP A 179 -25.65 -22.57 -6.58
CA ASP A 179 -25.33 -23.09 -7.92
C ASP A 179 -24.02 -22.46 -8.40
N PRO A 180 -22.96 -23.26 -8.64
CA PRO A 180 -21.67 -22.74 -9.08
C PRO A 180 -21.76 -21.99 -10.41
N ARG A 181 -22.68 -22.38 -11.31
CA ARG A 181 -22.85 -21.79 -12.63
C ARG A 181 -23.30 -20.33 -12.59
N THR A 182 -23.88 -19.89 -11.48
CA THR A 182 -24.30 -18.50 -11.24
C THR A 182 -23.18 -17.62 -10.67
N ARG A 183 -22.02 -18.20 -10.37
CA ARG A 183 -20.90 -17.50 -9.73
C ARG A 183 -19.94 -16.93 -10.74
N SER A 184 -19.38 -15.75 -10.43
CA SER A 184 -18.46 -15.04 -11.31
C SER A 184 -17.25 -15.89 -11.72
N TRP A 185 -16.70 -16.70 -10.79
CA TRP A 185 -15.56 -17.57 -11.07
C TRP A 185 -15.86 -18.65 -12.10
N TYR A 186 -17.09 -19.17 -12.11
CA TYR A 186 -17.53 -20.16 -13.09
C TYR A 186 -17.79 -19.51 -14.45
N GLN A 187 -18.55 -18.41 -14.46
CA GLN A 187 -18.93 -17.70 -15.69
C GLN A 187 -17.71 -17.16 -16.42
N MET A 188 -16.80 -16.46 -15.69
CA MET A 188 -15.60 -15.92 -16.32
C MET A 188 -14.69 -17.00 -16.90
N ALA A 189 -14.53 -18.15 -16.20
CA ALA A 189 -13.73 -19.26 -16.72
C ALA A 189 -14.36 -19.89 -17.97
N ARG A 190 -15.69 -19.97 -18.02
CA ARG A 190 -16.41 -20.54 -19.16
C ARG A 190 -16.38 -19.62 -20.39
N ASP A 191 -16.42 -18.32 -20.18
CA ASP A 191 -16.48 -17.32 -21.26
C ASP A 191 -15.11 -16.98 -21.85
N ARG A 192 -14.01 -17.47 -21.26
CA ARG A 192 -12.64 -17.18 -21.67
C ARG A 192 -11.83 -18.45 -21.88
N GLU A 193 -10.89 -18.41 -22.81
CA GLU A 193 -9.91 -19.49 -22.97
C GLU A 193 -8.80 -19.37 -21.92
N GLY A 194 -8.35 -20.52 -21.41
CA GLY A 194 -7.25 -20.61 -20.45
C GLY A 194 -7.67 -20.33 -19.01
N THR A 195 -6.67 -20.09 -18.16
CA THR A 195 -6.87 -19.79 -16.75
C THR A 195 -7.14 -18.30 -16.57
N VAL A 196 -8.20 -18.01 -15.84
CA VAL A 196 -8.63 -16.64 -15.53
C VAL A 196 -8.46 -16.34 -14.04
N THR A 197 -8.18 -15.08 -13.74
CA THR A 197 -8.22 -14.56 -12.38
C THR A 197 -9.45 -13.67 -12.23
N VAL A 198 -10.32 -14.04 -11.32
CA VAL A 198 -11.51 -13.25 -11.00
C VAL A 198 -11.10 -12.10 -10.10
N PRO A 199 -11.51 -10.86 -10.39
CA PRO A 199 -11.26 -9.71 -9.53
C PRO A 199 -11.59 -9.98 -8.05
N PRO A 200 -10.92 -9.30 -7.11
CA PRO A 200 -11.22 -9.46 -5.69
C PRO A 200 -12.70 -9.25 -5.39
N TYR A 201 -13.29 -10.20 -4.66
CA TYR A 201 -14.68 -10.16 -4.22
C TYR A 201 -14.85 -10.85 -2.87
N LEU A 202 -16.02 -10.65 -2.25
CA LEU A 202 -16.35 -11.28 -0.98
C LEU A 202 -16.83 -12.71 -1.19
N TYR A 203 -16.13 -13.68 -0.58
CA TYR A 203 -16.50 -15.09 -0.63
C TYR A 203 -17.80 -15.38 0.13
N TYR A 204 -18.74 -16.02 -0.55
CA TYR A 204 -20.08 -16.25 -0.03
C TYR A 204 -20.11 -16.99 1.32
N PHE A 205 -19.38 -18.10 1.43
CA PHE A 205 -19.37 -18.92 2.65
C PHE A 205 -18.43 -18.39 3.73
N MET A 206 -17.25 -17.89 3.36
CA MET A 206 -16.20 -17.52 4.31
C MET A 206 -16.28 -16.07 4.78
N ARG A 207 -17.00 -15.20 4.05
CA ARG A 207 -17.05 -13.75 4.33
C ARG A 207 -15.67 -13.08 4.37
N LYS A 208 -14.70 -13.63 3.63
CA LYS A 208 -13.36 -13.06 3.43
C LYS A 208 -13.24 -12.52 2.03
N VAL A 209 -12.47 -11.46 1.88
CA VAL A 209 -12.13 -10.91 0.56
C VAL A 209 -11.01 -11.74 -0.04
N GLY A 210 -11.14 -12.07 -1.30
CA GLY A 210 -10.12 -12.85 -1.98
C GLY A 210 -10.29 -12.84 -3.48
N VAL A 211 -9.36 -13.49 -4.14
CA VAL A 211 -9.26 -13.65 -5.58
C VAL A 211 -9.41 -15.12 -5.90
N THR A 212 -10.18 -15.43 -6.91
CA THR A 212 -10.32 -16.81 -7.40
C THR A 212 -9.58 -16.96 -8.72
N VAL A 213 -8.68 -17.93 -8.78
CA VAL A 213 -8.09 -18.41 -10.03
C VAL A 213 -8.89 -19.58 -10.52
N SER A 214 -9.41 -19.55 -11.75
CA SER A 214 -10.28 -20.59 -12.27
C SER A 214 -9.99 -20.92 -13.74
N ARG A 215 -10.30 -22.17 -14.12
CA ARG A 215 -10.14 -22.67 -15.50
C ARG A 215 -11.29 -23.61 -15.85
N PHE A 216 -11.83 -23.42 -17.04
CA PHE A 216 -12.85 -24.29 -17.63
C PHE A 216 -12.19 -25.45 -18.38
N SER A 217 -12.67 -26.67 -18.12
CA SER A 217 -12.34 -27.87 -18.88
C SER A 217 -13.49 -28.19 -19.85
N SER A 218 -13.31 -27.91 -21.11
CA SER A 218 -14.29 -28.22 -22.16
C SER A 218 -14.52 -29.73 -22.31
N ARG A 219 -13.53 -30.55 -21.97
CA ARG A 219 -13.61 -32.01 -22.02
C ARG A 219 -14.63 -32.58 -21.03
N HIS A 220 -14.79 -31.93 -19.86
CA HIS A 220 -15.59 -32.43 -18.74
C HIS A 220 -16.79 -31.55 -18.40
N ASP A 221 -16.98 -30.42 -19.13
CA ASP A 221 -18.00 -29.39 -18.82
C ASP A 221 -17.99 -29.00 -17.33
N ALA A 222 -16.82 -28.69 -16.82
CA ALA A 222 -16.61 -28.33 -15.41
C ALA A 222 -15.58 -27.22 -15.28
N VAL A 223 -15.62 -26.48 -14.18
CA VAL A 223 -14.65 -25.44 -13.84
C VAL A 223 -13.92 -25.82 -12.56
N PHE A 224 -12.58 -25.82 -12.63
CA PHE A 224 -11.73 -25.89 -11.44
C PHE A 224 -11.42 -24.49 -10.94
N ALA A 225 -11.42 -24.30 -9.62
CA ALA A 225 -11.15 -22.99 -9.02
C ALA A 225 -10.35 -23.12 -7.72
N ALA A 226 -9.52 -22.10 -7.46
CA ALA A 226 -8.72 -21.95 -6.26
C ALA A 226 -8.95 -20.57 -5.65
N ASP A 227 -9.39 -20.52 -4.40
CA ASP A 227 -9.67 -19.29 -3.66
C ASP A 227 -8.46 -18.89 -2.82
N ILE A 228 -8.01 -17.64 -2.97
CA ILE A 228 -6.86 -17.06 -2.30
C ILE A 228 -7.34 -15.83 -1.51
N THR A 229 -7.04 -15.74 -0.20
CA THR A 229 -7.42 -14.56 0.59
C THR A 229 -6.43 -13.41 0.44
N LEU A 230 -6.95 -12.20 0.59
CA LEU A 230 -6.13 -10.98 0.67
C LEU A 230 -5.76 -10.59 2.12
N GLU A 231 -6.10 -11.41 3.11
CA GLU A 231 -5.81 -11.15 4.52
C GLU A 231 -4.29 -11.06 4.82
N ALA A 232 -3.50 -11.93 4.18
CA ALA A 232 -2.04 -11.84 4.25
C ALA A 232 -1.52 -10.51 3.71
N LEU A 233 -2.23 -9.93 2.74
CA LEU A 233 -1.90 -8.64 2.15
C LEU A 233 -2.17 -7.47 3.10
N SER A 234 -3.29 -7.48 3.83
CA SER A 234 -3.57 -6.46 4.86
C SER A 234 -2.48 -6.46 5.92
N ARG A 235 -2.02 -7.64 6.36
CA ARG A 235 -0.88 -7.76 7.27
C ARG A 235 0.41 -7.20 6.68
N SER A 236 0.71 -7.52 5.43
CA SER A 236 1.89 -6.97 4.74
C SER A 236 1.82 -5.46 4.57
N LEU A 237 0.63 -4.89 4.34
CA LEU A 237 0.43 -3.43 4.33
C LEU A 237 0.70 -2.81 5.72
N ALA A 238 0.24 -3.45 6.79
CA ALA A 238 0.46 -2.99 8.16
C ALA A 238 1.94 -3.05 8.59
N GLU A 239 2.72 -3.98 8.01
CA GLU A 239 4.16 -4.10 8.26
C GLU A 239 5.01 -3.10 7.45
N MET A 240 4.43 -2.47 6.41
CA MET A 240 5.12 -1.46 5.61
C MET A 240 5.08 -0.10 6.30
N GLU A 241 6.18 0.30 6.91
CA GLU A 241 6.31 1.57 7.60
C GLU A 241 6.64 2.70 6.61
N VAL A 242 5.66 3.52 6.25
CA VAL A 242 5.85 4.74 5.44
C VAL A 242 6.16 5.93 6.35
N SER A 243 5.35 6.13 7.37
CA SER A 243 5.54 7.04 8.49
C SER A 243 4.62 6.59 9.65
N PRO A 244 4.87 7.04 10.90
CA PRO A 244 4.11 6.59 12.07
C PRO A 244 2.59 6.77 11.99
N SER A 245 2.11 7.76 11.23
CA SER A 245 0.67 8.04 11.06
C SER A 245 0.19 7.74 9.64
N ALA A 246 0.98 7.07 8.81
CA ALA A 246 0.57 6.75 7.44
C ALA A 246 -0.50 5.66 7.43
N GLU A 247 -1.51 5.83 6.58
CA GLU A 247 -2.55 4.84 6.35
C GLU A 247 -2.50 4.34 4.90
N MET A 248 -2.67 3.03 4.72
CA MET A 248 -2.66 2.40 3.40
C MET A 248 -3.94 1.61 3.16
N VAL A 249 -4.53 1.81 1.98
CA VAL A 249 -5.76 1.13 1.56
C VAL A 249 -5.60 0.56 0.17
N LEU A 250 -5.98 -0.70 -0.01
CA LEU A 250 -6.07 -1.32 -1.32
C LEU A 250 -7.52 -1.26 -1.81
N LEU A 251 -7.72 -0.77 -3.03
CA LEU A 251 -9.04 -0.53 -3.63
C LEU A 251 -9.22 -1.35 -4.90
N ASN A 252 -10.45 -1.77 -5.17
CA ASN A 252 -10.83 -2.26 -6.50
C ASN A 252 -11.12 -1.07 -7.45
N PRO A 253 -11.33 -1.30 -8.77
CA PRO A 253 -11.68 -0.24 -9.73
C PRO A 253 -12.97 0.51 -9.41
N ASP A 254 -13.86 -0.07 -8.60
CA ASP A 254 -15.13 0.53 -8.19
C ASP A 254 -14.99 1.39 -6.91
N GLY A 255 -13.77 1.48 -6.35
CA GLY A 255 -13.45 2.24 -5.13
C GLY A 255 -13.88 1.54 -3.84
N GLU A 256 -14.10 0.22 -3.87
CA GLU A 256 -14.35 -0.59 -2.68
C GLU A 256 -13.05 -1.06 -2.06
N VAL A 257 -13.01 -1.15 -0.74
CA VAL A 257 -11.84 -1.49 0.05
C VAL A 257 -11.61 -3.00 0.04
N LEU A 258 -10.43 -3.42 -0.38
CA LEU A 258 -9.98 -4.82 -0.41
C LEU A 258 -9.09 -5.17 0.78
N ALA A 259 -8.30 -4.20 1.24
CA ALA A 259 -7.42 -4.33 2.40
C ALA A 259 -7.17 -2.94 3.02
N TYR A 260 -6.92 -2.90 4.33
CA TYR A 260 -6.63 -1.67 5.07
C TYR A 260 -5.57 -1.94 6.15
N SER A 261 -4.55 -1.07 6.27
CA SER A 261 -3.42 -1.28 7.18
C SER A 261 -3.79 -1.24 8.67
N GLU A 262 -4.85 -0.47 9.03
CA GLU A 262 -5.21 -0.25 10.43
C GLU A 262 -6.36 -1.13 10.93
N SER A 263 -7.03 -1.88 10.05
CA SER A 263 -8.19 -2.68 10.45
C SER A 263 -8.49 -3.82 9.47
N ASP A 264 -8.85 -4.97 10.03
CA ASP A 264 -9.42 -6.10 9.29
C ASP A 264 -10.91 -5.92 8.98
N SER A 265 -11.56 -4.88 9.53
CA SER A 265 -13.00 -4.64 9.39
C SER A 265 -13.33 -3.84 8.13
N ILE A 266 -13.18 -4.48 6.97
CA ILE A 266 -13.49 -3.92 5.65
C ILE A 266 -14.90 -4.29 5.15
N ILE A 267 -15.70 -4.92 5.99
CA ILE A 267 -17.02 -5.42 5.62
C ILE A 267 -18.10 -4.54 6.25
N THR A 268 -18.89 -3.88 5.44
CA THR A 268 -20.08 -3.17 5.88
C THR A 268 -21.29 -4.08 5.72
N SER A 269 -21.73 -4.73 6.80
CA SER A 269 -22.97 -5.53 6.78
C SER A 269 -24.12 -4.69 7.36
N LYS A 270 -25.17 -4.47 6.59
CA LYS A 270 -26.46 -3.97 7.08
C LYS A 270 -27.51 -5.06 7.20
N ASP A 271 -27.30 -6.20 6.56
CA ASP A 271 -28.25 -7.32 6.57
C ASP A 271 -27.50 -8.62 6.33
N ASP A 272 -27.87 -9.70 7.03
CA ASP A 272 -27.22 -11.02 6.94
C ASP A 272 -27.24 -11.62 5.52
N ARG A 273 -28.05 -11.06 4.64
CA ARG A 273 -28.23 -11.51 3.25
C ARG A 273 -27.47 -10.70 2.21
N ARG A 274 -26.92 -9.50 2.54
CA ARG A 274 -26.16 -8.66 1.63
C ARG A 274 -24.95 -8.09 2.33
N VAL A 275 -23.81 -8.72 2.08
CA VAL A 275 -22.53 -8.21 2.53
C VAL A 275 -21.93 -7.37 1.41
N THR A 276 -21.63 -6.12 1.70
CA THR A 276 -20.97 -5.21 0.80
C THR A 276 -19.61 -4.81 1.38
N LEU A 277 -18.63 -4.63 0.51
CA LEU A 277 -17.34 -4.08 0.89
C LEU A 277 -17.50 -2.61 1.28
N ALA A 278 -16.72 -2.16 2.25
CA ALA A 278 -16.67 -0.75 2.61
C ALA A 278 -16.08 0.08 1.46
N ARG A 279 -16.50 1.34 1.36
CA ARG A 279 -15.80 2.35 0.57
C ARG A 279 -14.87 3.15 1.49
N VAL A 280 -13.87 3.82 0.92
CA VAL A 280 -12.89 4.62 1.70
C VAL A 280 -13.58 5.55 2.70
N ALA A 281 -14.63 6.24 2.29
CA ALA A 281 -15.41 7.14 3.16
C ALA A 281 -16.17 6.43 4.31
N GLY A 282 -16.32 5.12 4.24
CA GLY A 282 -16.99 4.28 5.24
C GLY A 282 -16.05 3.65 6.26
N LEU A 283 -14.74 3.83 6.11
CA LEU A 283 -13.74 3.37 7.07
C LEU A 283 -13.76 4.25 8.33
N ASP A 284 -13.38 3.67 9.46
CA ASP A 284 -13.29 4.40 10.74
C ASP A 284 -11.98 5.20 10.83
N SER A 285 -11.71 6.00 9.81
CA SER A 285 -10.60 6.95 9.74
C SER A 285 -11.10 8.32 9.30
N PRO A 286 -10.91 9.38 10.11
CA PRO A 286 -11.22 10.75 9.70
C PRO A 286 -10.37 11.17 8.49
N VAL A 287 -9.11 10.76 8.44
CA VAL A 287 -8.15 11.10 7.39
C VAL A 287 -8.58 10.53 6.05
N LEU A 288 -8.90 9.24 6.01
CA LEU A 288 -9.37 8.57 4.79
C LEU A 288 -10.73 9.12 4.33
N ARG A 289 -11.60 9.52 5.28
CA ARG A 289 -12.88 10.15 4.95
C ARG A 289 -12.71 11.52 4.29
N ASP A 290 -11.75 12.33 4.76
CA ASP A 290 -11.42 13.61 4.14
C ASP A 290 -10.75 13.39 2.78
N ALA A 291 -9.80 12.47 2.69
CA ALA A 291 -9.16 12.09 1.42
C ALA A 291 -10.15 11.58 0.38
N ALA A 292 -11.20 10.87 0.81
CA ALA A 292 -12.22 10.32 -0.08
C ALA A 292 -13.08 11.39 -0.79
N ARG A 293 -13.10 12.65 -0.30
CA ARG A 293 -13.84 13.75 -0.95
C ARG A 293 -13.25 14.12 -2.31
N ASP A 294 -11.91 14.05 -2.40
CA ASP A 294 -11.15 14.42 -3.61
C ASP A 294 -10.56 13.18 -4.31
N LEU A 295 -11.02 11.98 -3.91
CA LEU A 295 -10.51 10.71 -4.40
C LEU A 295 -10.94 10.48 -5.86
N GLU A 296 -10.00 10.60 -6.76
CA GLU A 296 -10.10 10.11 -8.14
C GLU A 296 -9.06 9.00 -8.33
N LEU A 297 -9.48 7.76 -8.64
CA LEU A 297 -8.58 6.62 -8.86
C LEU A 297 -7.55 6.84 -9.99
N ARG A 298 -7.76 7.87 -10.82
CA ARG A 298 -6.83 8.27 -11.89
C ARG A 298 -5.87 9.39 -11.48
N ARG A 299 -6.07 9.99 -10.31
CA ARG A 299 -5.25 11.09 -9.81
C ARG A 299 -4.10 10.53 -8.97
N GLN A 300 -2.89 10.69 -9.45
CA GLN A 300 -1.68 10.12 -8.81
C GLN A 300 -1.28 10.79 -7.49
N SER A 301 -1.74 12.01 -7.22
CA SER A 301 -1.38 12.77 -6.00
C SER A 301 -2.58 13.51 -5.44
N LEU A 302 -2.76 13.40 -4.12
CA LEU A 302 -3.78 14.08 -3.32
C LEU A 302 -3.07 15.00 -2.32
N ASP A 303 -3.54 16.24 -2.21
CA ASP A 303 -3.06 17.22 -1.23
C ASP A 303 -4.27 17.76 -0.48
N PHE A 304 -4.39 17.48 0.82
CA PHE A 304 -5.56 17.81 1.62
C PHE A 304 -5.20 18.09 3.07
N GLU A 305 -6.10 18.72 3.80
CA GLU A 305 -5.99 18.99 5.23
C GLU A 305 -6.95 18.07 6.00
N SER A 306 -6.44 17.39 7.03
CA SER A 306 -7.24 16.61 7.98
C SER A 306 -6.64 16.68 9.37
N LEU A 307 -7.50 16.72 10.40
CA LEU A 307 -7.10 16.80 11.81
C LEU A 307 -6.17 18.00 12.12
N GLY A 308 -6.26 19.10 11.36
CA GLY A 308 -5.42 20.28 11.51
C GLY A 308 -3.98 20.09 11.04
N ARG A 309 -3.71 19.07 10.22
CA ARG A 309 -2.40 18.77 9.59
C ARG A 309 -2.57 18.69 8.08
N ASP A 310 -1.51 19.05 7.36
CA ASP A 310 -1.41 18.84 5.90
C ASP A 310 -1.04 17.39 5.59
N TRP A 311 -1.78 16.77 4.71
CA TRP A 311 -1.59 15.38 4.27
C TRP A 311 -1.23 15.30 2.79
N LEU A 312 -0.40 14.34 2.46
CA LEU A 312 -0.09 13.96 1.10
C LEU A 312 -0.59 12.53 0.86
N GLY A 313 -1.41 12.36 -0.17
CA GLY A 313 -1.88 11.06 -0.62
C GLY A 313 -1.36 10.72 -2.01
N SER A 314 -1.30 9.44 -2.31
CA SER A 314 -1.01 8.92 -3.64
C SER A 314 -1.91 7.73 -3.94
N VAL A 315 -2.39 7.64 -5.18
CA VAL A 315 -3.12 6.48 -5.67
C VAL A 315 -2.32 5.88 -6.83
N THR A 316 -1.85 4.65 -6.64
CA THR A 316 -0.99 3.97 -7.61
C THR A 316 -1.63 2.66 -8.05
N PRO A 317 -1.76 2.37 -9.35
CA PRO A 317 -2.25 1.10 -9.83
C PRO A 317 -1.23 -0.02 -9.54
N VAL A 318 -1.70 -1.13 -9.02
CA VAL A 318 -0.93 -2.35 -8.76
C VAL A 318 -1.51 -3.48 -9.59
N SER A 319 -0.70 -4.11 -10.43
CA SER A 319 -1.14 -5.22 -11.26
C SER A 319 -0.99 -6.55 -10.53
N ILE A 320 -2.08 -7.33 -10.46
CA ILE A 320 -2.05 -8.66 -9.85
C ILE A 320 -1.49 -9.71 -10.82
N ASN A 321 -1.95 -9.70 -12.08
CA ASN A 321 -1.55 -10.70 -13.08
C ASN A 321 -1.37 -10.15 -14.51
N GLY A 322 -1.25 -8.82 -14.63
CA GLY A 322 -1.15 -8.13 -15.92
C GLY A 322 -2.51 -7.73 -16.53
N GLU A 323 -3.61 -8.39 -16.16
CA GLU A 323 -4.95 -8.10 -16.70
C GLU A 323 -5.83 -7.29 -15.74
N TYR A 324 -5.60 -7.41 -14.42
CA TYR A 324 -6.41 -6.75 -13.40
C TYR A 324 -5.56 -5.85 -12.52
N ALA A 325 -5.92 -4.58 -12.48
CA ALA A 325 -5.30 -3.59 -11.61
C ALA A 325 -6.16 -3.34 -10.37
N VAL A 326 -5.54 -3.37 -9.21
CA VAL A 326 -6.06 -2.78 -7.97
C VAL A 326 -5.34 -1.47 -7.74
N TYR A 327 -5.85 -0.61 -6.85
CA TYR A 327 -5.26 0.69 -6.58
C TYR A 327 -4.79 0.74 -5.14
N LEU A 328 -3.50 0.99 -4.94
CA LEU A 328 -2.94 1.27 -3.63
C LEU A 328 -3.04 2.76 -3.35
N MET A 329 -3.83 3.11 -2.36
CA MET A 329 -3.92 4.46 -1.81
C MET A 329 -3.05 4.52 -0.56
N ILE A 330 -2.12 5.47 -0.51
CA ILE A 330 -1.29 5.78 0.65
C ILE A 330 -1.55 7.22 1.03
N VAL A 331 -1.81 7.48 2.31
CA VAL A 331 -1.92 8.83 2.87
C VAL A 331 -0.98 8.98 4.04
N ALA A 332 -0.23 10.07 4.10
CA ALA A 332 0.70 10.35 5.19
C ALA A 332 0.81 11.84 5.48
N PRO A 333 1.04 12.26 6.75
CA PRO A 333 1.21 13.66 7.11
C PRO A 333 2.50 14.24 6.49
N LYS A 334 2.41 15.43 5.89
CA LYS A 334 3.57 16.09 5.29
C LYS A 334 4.68 16.36 6.28
N ASP A 335 4.37 16.71 7.51
CA ASP A 335 5.35 16.99 8.55
C ASP A 335 6.16 15.75 8.96
N GLU A 336 5.57 14.55 8.92
CA GLU A 336 6.29 13.29 9.13
C GLU A 336 7.17 12.92 7.94
N LEU A 337 6.61 12.97 6.73
CA LEU A 337 7.37 12.74 5.50
C LEU A 337 8.53 13.74 5.34
N LEU A 338 8.34 14.96 5.82
CA LEU A 338 9.31 16.03 5.75
C LEU A 338 10.23 16.14 6.98
N ALA A 339 10.03 15.32 8.02
CA ALA A 339 10.74 15.43 9.30
C ALA A 339 12.27 15.43 9.14
N ASP A 340 12.80 14.51 8.34
CA ASP A 340 14.25 14.43 8.05
C ASP A 340 14.75 15.63 7.27
N ALA A 341 13.98 16.13 6.32
CA ALA A 341 14.35 17.30 5.56
C ALA A 341 14.31 18.58 6.39
N VAL A 342 13.33 18.72 7.28
CA VAL A 342 13.28 19.81 8.26
C VAL A 342 14.49 19.75 9.19
N ARG A 343 14.87 18.56 9.65
CA ARG A 343 16.08 18.35 10.48
C ARG A 343 17.36 18.75 9.73
N ILE A 344 17.54 18.30 8.49
CA ILE A 344 18.68 18.67 7.62
C ILE A 344 18.70 20.18 7.38
N ARG A 345 17.54 20.78 7.09
CA ARG A 345 17.40 22.23 6.94
C ARG A 345 17.85 22.99 8.19
N ASN A 346 17.39 22.57 9.37
CA ASN A 346 17.74 23.22 10.62
C ASN A 346 19.24 23.07 10.95
N GLN A 347 19.82 21.93 10.68
CA GLN A 347 21.29 21.72 10.79
C GLN A 347 22.05 22.63 9.80
N ALA A 348 21.60 22.74 8.57
CA ALA A 348 22.19 23.62 7.57
C ALA A 348 22.05 25.10 7.96
N LEU A 349 20.94 25.52 8.57
CA LEU A 349 20.76 26.87 9.11
C LEU A 349 21.74 27.16 10.26
N LEU A 350 21.89 26.23 11.19
CA LEU A 350 22.85 26.34 12.29
C LEU A 350 24.28 26.44 11.77
N MET A 351 24.68 25.60 10.82
CA MET A 351 26.00 25.67 10.19
C MET A 351 26.23 27.00 9.47
N ARG A 352 25.23 27.53 8.77
CA ARG A 352 25.32 28.85 8.12
C ARG A 352 25.47 29.97 9.13
N LEU A 353 24.69 29.94 10.22
CA LEU A 353 24.79 30.92 11.30
C LEU A 353 26.20 30.87 11.92
N LEU A 354 26.75 29.70 12.14
CA LEU A 354 28.10 29.50 12.66
C LEU A 354 29.15 30.05 11.69
N VAL A 355 29.05 29.82 10.38
CA VAL A 355 29.95 30.36 9.37
C VAL A 355 29.88 31.88 9.34
N VAL A 356 28.68 32.47 9.38
CA VAL A 356 28.52 33.93 9.45
C VAL A 356 29.17 34.48 10.73
N LEU A 357 28.92 33.86 11.87
CA LEU A 357 29.44 34.27 13.20
C LEU A 357 30.96 34.21 13.27
N VAL A 358 31.59 33.19 12.67
CA VAL A 358 33.05 33.06 12.56
C VAL A 358 33.63 34.06 11.53
N SER A 359 32.92 34.34 10.44
CA SER A 359 33.38 35.24 9.41
C SER A 359 33.41 36.71 9.85
N LEU A 360 32.57 37.11 10.84
CA LEU A 360 32.53 38.49 11.36
C LEU A 360 33.89 38.96 11.96
N PRO A 361 34.48 38.22 12.94
CA PRO A 361 35.78 38.62 13.50
C PRO A 361 36.92 38.51 12.48
N VAL A 362 36.86 37.54 11.54
CA VAL A 362 37.83 37.40 10.47
C VAL A 362 37.77 38.60 9.52
N ALA A 363 36.57 38.99 9.09
CA ALA A 363 36.38 40.18 8.25
C ALA A 363 36.85 41.46 8.93
N TRP A 364 36.56 41.63 10.22
CA TRP A 364 37.04 42.73 11.04
C TRP A 364 38.58 42.77 11.12
N TRP A 365 39.20 41.65 11.40
CA TRP A 365 40.65 41.48 11.49
C TRP A 365 41.33 41.84 10.16
N LEU A 366 40.82 41.28 9.03
CA LEU A 366 41.34 41.62 7.68
C LEU A 366 41.18 43.09 7.35
N ALA A 367 39.99 43.65 7.57
CA ALA A 367 39.72 45.06 7.32
C ALA A 367 40.66 45.97 8.13
N SER A 368 40.94 45.60 9.36
CA SER A 368 41.89 46.31 10.24
C SER A 368 43.34 46.23 9.74
N ARG A 369 43.75 45.04 9.23
CA ARG A 369 45.09 44.85 8.65
C ARG A 369 45.30 45.63 7.37
N VAL A 370 44.30 45.67 6.50
CA VAL A 370 44.35 46.43 5.21
C VAL A 370 44.27 47.93 5.45
N ALA A 371 43.45 48.39 6.37
CA ALA A 371 43.28 49.83 6.62
C ALA A 371 44.48 50.49 7.33
N ARG A 372 45.31 49.73 8.10
CA ARG A 372 46.49 50.28 8.80
C ARG A 372 47.56 50.87 7.87
N PRO A 373 48.07 50.12 6.84
CA PRO A 373 49.09 50.70 5.92
C PRO A 373 48.52 51.79 5.04
N LEU A 374 47.22 51.73 4.63
CA LEU A 374 46.56 52.77 3.88
C LEU A 374 46.47 54.10 4.65
N LYS A 375 46.23 54.05 5.97
CA LYS A 375 46.26 55.21 6.85
C LYS A 375 47.67 55.79 7.00
N ALA A 376 48.70 54.94 7.08
CA ALA A 376 50.09 55.36 7.17
C ALA A 376 50.53 56.13 5.89
N LEU A 377 50.25 55.54 4.70
CA LEU A 377 50.49 56.12 3.42
C LEU A 377 49.75 57.46 3.22
N ALA A 378 48.48 57.55 3.62
CA ALA A 378 47.69 58.74 3.56
C ALA A 378 48.23 59.84 4.51
N ARG A 379 48.84 59.46 5.61
CA ARG A 379 49.51 60.42 6.55
C ARG A 379 50.79 60.93 5.99
N GLU A 380 51.62 60.05 5.39
CA GLU A 380 52.88 60.46 4.72
C GLU A 380 52.61 61.36 3.50
N ALA A 381 51.64 60.97 2.65
CA ALA A 381 51.22 61.83 1.53
C ALA A 381 50.67 63.18 1.99
N GLY A 382 50.02 63.24 3.15
CA GLY A 382 49.58 64.50 3.78
C GLY A 382 50.72 65.37 4.32
N LEU A 383 51.80 64.74 4.76
CA LEU A 383 53.02 65.45 5.20
C LEU A 383 53.82 66.03 4.00
N ILE A 384 53.95 65.25 2.91
CA ILE A 384 54.61 65.68 1.66
C ILE A 384 53.85 66.88 1.05
N ARG A 385 52.53 66.90 1.05
CA ARG A 385 51.73 68.02 0.57
C ARG A 385 51.89 69.30 1.40
N ARG A 386 52.31 69.22 2.64
CA ARG A 386 52.60 70.37 3.50
C ARG A 386 54.00 70.93 3.29
N PHE A 387 54.91 70.15 2.72
CA PHE A 387 56.32 70.60 2.41
C PHE A 387 56.50 71.18 1.01
N GLU A 388 55.50 71.02 0.11
CA GLU A 388 55.57 71.61 -1.23
C GLU A 388 55.01 73.00 -1.33
N PHE A 389 54.70 73.68 -0.23
CA PHE A 389 54.17 75.02 -0.20
C PHE A 389 54.91 75.96 0.78
N GLU A 390 56.24 75.79 0.98
CA GLU A 390 57.09 76.81 1.52
C GLU A 390 58.11 77.25 0.47
#